data_eb97e73af6f6f210642ee15f75a5e27e
#
_entry.id   eb97e73af6f6f210642ee15f75a5e27e
#
_cell.length_a   1.000
_cell.length_b   1.000
_cell.length_c   1.000
_cell.angle_alpha   90.00
_cell.angle_beta   90.00
_cell.angle_gamma   90.00
#
_symmetry.space_group_name_H-M   'P 1'
#
loop_
_entity.id
_entity.type
_entity.pdbx_description
1 polymer ?
#
loop_
_entity_poly.entity_id
_entity_poly.type
_entity_poly.pdbx_seq_one_letter_code
_entity_poly.pdbx_strand_id
1 'polypeptide(L)'
;MNKKWIPVIVLALSFVLVLVIFFTVLRPYVLVSPPTEEETLDKEGEEDEIYGILTLYPSIKREEMQRITVSNENGSYSFTRKRAADSSSAFVLSINGESFSHIDFDDEKFASLVVATGTTYVEERMIGKDVLEAMSPEEREAEYAKYGLDKASNPNYFEVEKFEKQRDANGKLTTVFKTYRVYVGNETVSGGHYYLRFNDSAAVYVSGSASVGTVTGARVAHFANLTLQSESVGATNGSYLMKDVTLWNRGGKNATVAAEDTVTVLYTRLEGNRPTGKEHYERATIDLRELGEKQASLFVGKKVGAVDLYMAGFLGEEGNAVYHIKQIIAIDKLFVNYSFVNESERDKFFNGVVYSFGAPFSVVNYIADSDACMDISESLVDFKADEIVEIGITDEILEKYGLYAHTLYFELPMDLAYSDVSGKENDFVIENYLANYLYFSDVQSDGTRYVASLGYDVVGKIKADAVNFLDVDIFHFVNPFIYIVDIDDVKSIAFDFGYADFDKTFTFDIAHKKDKDGVYIADAVYYREGDRRLLDIENFSEVYSDALIMQYLGTYEEAGRTPDELVADCTKVLTMTVTLQDGRSMEYGFYAYSERYVLSSVGGQMHFYTLARHIKKLASDIEKLLDGETPDHEKFY
;
A
#
# COMPACT_ATOMS: atom_id res chain seq x y z
N MET A 1 47.21 -34.93 -9.68
CA MET A 1 46.29 -33.79 -9.70
C MET A 1 44.95 -34.27 -9.12
N ASN A 2 44.50 -33.66 -8.04
CA ASN A 2 43.33 -34.14 -7.29
C ASN A 2 42.07 -33.90 -8.11
N LYS A 3 41.28 -34.96 -8.39
CA LYS A 3 40.07 -34.91 -9.22
C LYS A 3 39.07 -33.78 -8.86
N LYS A 4 39.16 -33.25 -7.64
CA LYS A 4 38.33 -32.17 -7.14
C LYS A 4 38.64 -30.79 -7.77
N TRP A 5 39.82 -30.60 -8.37
CA TRP A 5 40.24 -29.33 -8.97
C TRP A 5 39.91 -29.20 -10.46
N ILE A 6 39.52 -30.31 -11.11
CA ILE A 6 39.22 -30.33 -12.55
C ILE A 6 38.05 -29.36 -12.90
N PRO A 7 36.92 -29.34 -12.15
CA PRO A 7 35.83 -28.39 -12.44
C PRO A 7 36.25 -26.93 -12.28
N VAL A 8 37.07 -26.64 -11.26
CA VAL A 8 37.55 -25.27 -11.00
C VAL A 8 38.49 -24.80 -12.10
N ILE A 9 39.36 -25.68 -12.61
CA ILE A 9 40.28 -25.34 -13.71
C ILE A 9 39.49 -25.15 -14.99
N VAL A 10 38.47 -25.98 -15.28
CA VAL A 10 37.62 -25.85 -16.47
C VAL A 10 36.84 -24.52 -16.39
N LEU A 11 36.29 -24.15 -15.24
CA LEU A 11 35.58 -22.91 -15.04
C LEU A 11 36.52 -21.69 -15.26
N ALA A 12 37.73 -21.74 -14.70
CA ALA A 12 38.72 -20.69 -14.87
C ALA A 12 39.16 -20.53 -16.33
N LEU A 13 39.36 -21.63 -17.03
CA LEU A 13 39.71 -21.62 -18.46
C LEU A 13 38.54 -21.11 -19.33
N SER A 14 37.30 -21.46 -18.99
CA SER A 14 36.12 -20.94 -19.68
C SER A 14 36.01 -19.43 -19.49
N PHE A 15 36.24 -18.93 -18.26
CA PHE A 15 36.21 -17.50 -17.97
C PHE A 15 37.30 -16.74 -18.73
N VAL A 16 38.53 -17.28 -18.78
CA VAL A 16 39.61 -16.70 -19.57
C VAL A 16 39.28 -16.70 -21.06
N LEU A 17 38.67 -17.77 -21.58
CA LEU A 17 38.26 -17.84 -22.98
C LEU A 17 37.19 -16.79 -23.31
N VAL A 18 36.19 -16.61 -22.43
CA VAL A 18 35.17 -15.54 -22.57
C VAL A 18 35.81 -14.16 -22.56
N LEU A 19 36.77 -13.91 -21.67
CA LEU A 19 37.52 -12.64 -21.64
C LEU A 19 38.32 -12.42 -22.91
N VAL A 20 39.00 -13.46 -23.43
CA VAL A 20 39.74 -13.37 -24.70
C VAL A 20 38.81 -13.06 -25.85
N ILE A 21 37.67 -13.76 -25.95
CA ILE A 21 36.66 -13.49 -26.97
C ILE A 21 36.11 -12.07 -26.82
N PHE A 22 35.81 -11.64 -25.60
CA PHE A 22 35.35 -10.28 -25.35
C PHE A 22 36.38 -9.24 -25.81
N PHE A 23 37.64 -9.36 -25.40
CA PHE A 23 38.66 -8.37 -25.73
C PHE A 23 39.14 -8.40 -27.17
N THR A 24 39.10 -9.55 -27.85
CA THR A 24 39.61 -9.68 -29.24
C THR A 24 38.52 -9.55 -30.30
N VAL A 25 37.29 -10.01 -30.01
CA VAL A 25 36.19 -10.07 -30.97
C VAL A 25 35.08 -9.07 -30.66
N LEU A 26 34.62 -9.01 -29.41
CA LEU A 26 33.47 -8.18 -29.06
C LEU A 26 33.83 -6.73 -28.71
N ARG A 27 34.99 -6.52 -28.08
CA ARG A 27 35.41 -5.15 -27.71
C ARG A 27 35.48 -4.18 -28.90
N PRO A 28 35.98 -4.54 -30.08
CA PRO A 28 35.95 -3.66 -31.27
C PRO A 28 34.53 -3.27 -31.72
N TYR A 29 33.53 -4.12 -31.40
CA TYR A 29 32.13 -3.89 -31.75
C TYR A 29 31.28 -3.28 -30.63
N VAL A 30 31.70 -3.45 -29.39
CA VAL A 30 30.94 -2.97 -28.20
C VAL A 30 31.50 -1.64 -27.67
N LEU A 31 32.79 -1.40 -27.80
CA LEU A 31 33.43 -0.12 -27.47
C LEU A 31 33.72 0.66 -28.75
N VAL A 32 32.67 1.05 -29.44
CA VAL A 32 32.77 2.20 -30.35
C VAL A 32 33.05 3.38 -29.45
N SER A 33 34.22 3.97 -29.56
CA SER A 33 34.51 5.25 -28.90
C SER A 33 33.41 6.23 -29.32
N PRO A 34 32.85 7.02 -28.39
CA PRO A 34 31.91 8.04 -28.82
C PRO A 34 32.57 8.87 -29.92
N PRO A 35 31.83 9.16 -31.01
CA PRO A 35 32.37 9.92 -32.13
C PRO A 35 32.95 11.24 -31.60
N THR A 36 34.08 11.64 -32.14
CA THR A 36 34.68 12.95 -31.85
C THR A 36 33.77 14.05 -32.43
N GLU A 37 33.93 15.29 -31.97
CA GLU A 37 33.16 16.43 -32.56
C GLU A 37 33.27 16.52 -34.09
N GLU A 38 34.29 15.89 -34.69
CA GLU A 38 34.48 15.80 -36.15
C GLU A 38 33.54 14.84 -36.87
N GLU A 39 32.90 13.90 -36.12
CA GLU A 39 31.99 12.87 -36.67
C GLU A 39 30.50 13.21 -36.51
N THR A 40 30.16 14.43 -36.12
CA THR A 40 28.78 14.90 -36.00
C THR A 40 28.28 15.53 -37.29
N LEU A 41 27.02 15.29 -37.66
CA LEU A 41 26.38 15.85 -38.86
C LEU A 41 26.18 17.38 -38.83
N ASP A 42 26.61 18.06 -37.75
CA ASP A 42 26.47 19.52 -37.57
C ASP A 42 27.51 20.37 -38.34
N LYS A 43 28.46 19.70 -39.03
CA LYS A 43 29.38 20.41 -39.95
C LYS A 43 28.69 20.65 -41.28
N GLU A 44 28.41 21.91 -41.51
CA GLU A 44 27.96 22.37 -42.84
C GLU A 44 28.99 22.00 -43.92
N GLY A 45 28.60 21.14 -44.87
CA GLY A 45 29.22 21.16 -46.19
C GLY A 45 29.94 19.92 -46.69
N GLU A 46 29.73 18.71 -46.16
CA GLU A 46 30.26 17.48 -46.84
C GLU A 46 29.13 16.59 -47.34
N GLU A 47 29.03 16.50 -48.68
CA GLU A 47 28.06 15.66 -49.42
C GLU A 47 28.44 14.17 -49.47
N ASP A 48 29.27 13.65 -48.58
CA ASP A 48 29.73 12.29 -48.71
C ASP A 48 28.77 11.28 -48.06
N GLU A 49 28.60 10.16 -48.75
CA GLU A 49 27.83 9.01 -48.30
C GLU A 49 28.19 8.65 -46.87
N ILE A 50 27.15 8.54 -46.01
CA ILE A 50 27.33 8.21 -44.59
C ILE A 50 27.71 6.74 -44.53
N TYR A 51 29.00 6.48 -44.33
CA TYR A 51 29.53 5.16 -44.02
C TYR A 51 29.76 5.06 -42.50
N GLY A 52 28.89 4.27 -41.84
CA GLY A 52 28.98 4.03 -40.42
C GLY A 52 27.90 4.70 -39.57
N ILE A 53 27.90 4.45 -38.25
CA ILE A 53 26.95 5.00 -37.30
C ILE A 53 27.44 6.37 -36.89
N LEU A 54 26.67 7.41 -37.17
CA LEU A 54 26.95 8.80 -36.82
C LEU A 54 25.97 9.26 -35.72
N THR A 55 26.30 10.37 -35.06
CA THR A 55 25.37 11.04 -34.12
C THR A 55 24.76 12.28 -34.76
N LEU A 56 23.46 12.54 -34.48
CA LEU A 56 22.76 13.75 -34.96
C LEU A 56 23.32 15.03 -34.33
N TYR A 57 23.86 14.94 -33.14
CA TYR A 57 24.49 16.01 -32.37
C TYR A 57 25.57 15.43 -31.45
N PRO A 58 26.52 16.27 -30.94
CA PRO A 58 27.53 15.79 -30.00
C PRO A 58 26.92 15.13 -28.77
N SER A 59 27.48 14.01 -28.35
CA SER A 59 26.98 13.28 -27.18
C SER A 59 26.88 14.18 -25.95
N ILE A 60 25.74 14.15 -25.27
CA ILE A 60 25.42 14.95 -24.09
C ILE A 60 25.36 14.02 -22.87
N LYS A 61 26.22 14.24 -21.92
CA LYS A 61 26.23 13.45 -20.66
C LYS A 61 25.13 13.94 -19.72
N ARG A 62 24.66 13.04 -18.85
CA ARG A 62 23.64 13.36 -17.83
C ARG A 62 23.99 14.61 -17.02
N GLU A 63 25.28 14.83 -16.71
CA GLU A 63 25.78 15.97 -15.94
C GLU A 63 25.63 17.30 -16.68
N GLU A 64 25.61 17.29 -18.01
CA GLU A 64 25.49 18.45 -18.89
C GLU A 64 24.05 18.79 -19.25
N MET A 65 23.10 17.86 -19.00
CA MET A 65 21.69 18.07 -19.32
C MET A 65 21.03 18.98 -18.30
N GLN A 66 20.33 20.01 -18.79
CA GLN A 66 19.46 20.87 -18.00
C GLN A 66 18.03 20.37 -17.98
N ARG A 67 17.52 19.97 -19.15
CA ARG A 67 16.15 19.51 -19.34
C ARG A 67 16.08 18.49 -20.47
N ILE A 68 15.21 17.49 -20.26
CA ILE A 68 14.76 16.57 -21.29
C ILE A 68 13.25 16.76 -21.40
N THR A 69 12.75 17.06 -22.59
CA THR A 69 11.31 17.15 -22.89
C THR A 69 10.95 16.04 -23.87
N VAL A 70 9.87 15.36 -23.62
CA VAL A 70 9.30 14.33 -24.50
C VAL A 70 7.86 14.71 -24.81
N SER A 71 7.50 14.63 -26.08
CA SER A 71 6.12 14.75 -26.55
C SER A 71 5.84 13.57 -27.48
N ASN A 72 4.80 12.82 -27.18
CA ASN A 72 4.37 11.66 -27.97
C ASN A 72 2.85 11.52 -27.92
N GLU A 73 2.30 10.46 -28.47
CA GLU A 73 0.87 10.17 -28.49
C GLU A 73 0.23 10.09 -27.08
N ASN A 74 1.04 9.81 -26.05
CA ASN A 74 0.60 9.68 -24.66
C ASN A 74 0.65 11.01 -23.88
N GLY A 75 1.09 12.10 -24.50
CA GLY A 75 1.17 13.43 -23.88
C GLY A 75 2.56 14.05 -23.91
N SER A 76 2.72 15.14 -23.18
CA SER A 76 3.98 15.88 -23.08
C SER A 76 4.44 15.98 -21.63
N TYR A 77 5.70 15.64 -21.38
CA TYR A 77 6.33 15.74 -20.07
C TYR A 77 7.79 16.16 -20.18
N SER A 78 8.35 16.65 -19.08
CA SER A 78 9.76 17.03 -19.03
C SER A 78 10.40 16.71 -17.69
N PHE A 79 11.69 16.39 -17.74
CA PHE A 79 12.56 16.26 -16.58
C PHE A 79 13.52 17.44 -16.57
N THR A 80 13.43 18.29 -15.57
CA THR A 80 14.22 19.52 -15.48
C THR A 80 15.06 19.52 -14.21
N ARG A 81 16.32 19.92 -14.28
CA ARG A 81 17.13 20.08 -13.07
C ARG A 81 16.54 21.11 -12.13
N LYS A 82 16.47 20.76 -10.85
CA LYS A 82 15.93 21.63 -9.80
C LYS A 82 16.69 22.94 -9.67
N ARG A 83 18.01 22.94 -9.95
CA ARG A 83 18.84 24.14 -10.02
C ARG A 83 19.46 24.23 -11.40
N ALA A 84 19.30 25.39 -12.04
CA ALA A 84 19.84 25.61 -13.36
C ALA A 84 21.38 25.53 -13.39
N ALA A 85 21.90 24.83 -14.38
CA ALA A 85 23.34 24.61 -14.59
C ALA A 85 24.10 24.02 -13.40
N ASP A 86 23.42 23.25 -12.56
CA ASP A 86 24.00 22.52 -11.43
C ASP A 86 23.95 21.00 -11.71
N SER A 87 25.11 20.44 -12.10
CA SER A 87 25.26 19.02 -12.44
C SER A 87 24.93 18.05 -11.29
N SER A 88 25.00 18.53 -10.04
CA SER A 88 24.66 17.74 -8.83
C SER A 88 23.18 17.81 -8.45
N SER A 89 22.43 18.74 -9.07
CA SER A 89 21.02 18.95 -8.79
C SER A 89 20.17 17.79 -9.34
N ALA A 90 19.19 17.31 -8.56
CA ALA A 90 18.23 16.32 -8.99
C ALA A 90 17.34 16.85 -10.13
N PHE A 91 16.80 15.93 -10.92
CA PHE A 91 15.74 16.23 -11.89
C PHE A 91 14.38 16.26 -11.21
N VAL A 92 13.48 17.07 -11.75
CA VAL A 92 12.08 17.18 -11.32
C VAL A 92 11.20 16.93 -12.53
N LEU A 93 10.18 16.10 -12.36
CA LEU A 93 9.18 15.86 -13.37
C LEU A 93 8.21 17.01 -13.49
N SER A 94 7.83 17.35 -14.73
CA SER A 94 6.71 18.23 -15.04
C SER A 94 5.85 17.59 -16.12
N ILE A 95 4.53 17.62 -15.95
CA ILE A 95 3.54 17.11 -16.90
C ILE A 95 2.69 18.30 -17.32
N ASN A 96 2.60 18.57 -18.63
CA ASN A 96 1.88 19.71 -19.18
C ASN A 96 2.24 21.06 -18.51
N GLY A 97 3.48 21.18 -18.02
CA GLY A 97 3.98 22.38 -17.36
C GLY A 97 3.74 22.47 -15.85
N GLU A 98 3.02 21.52 -15.27
CA GLU A 98 2.86 21.36 -13.83
C GLU A 98 3.98 20.51 -13.23
N SER A 99 4.52 20.92 -12.08
CA SER A 99 5.68 20.27 -11.46
C SER A 99 5.28 19.22 -10.44
N PHE A 100 5.83 18.02 -10.57
CA PHE A 100 5.65 16.86 -9.67
C PHE A 100 6.96 16.57 -8.94
N SER A 101 7.40 17.49 -8.10
CA SER A 101 8.71 17.42 -7.43
C SER A 101 8.80 16.34 -6.34
N HIS A 102 7.67 15.76 -5.94
CA HIS A 102 7.52 14.71 -4.93
C HIS A 102 7.51 13.30 -5.52
N ILE A 103 7.44 13.17 -6.86
CA ILE A 103 7.48 11.86 -7.53
C ILE A 103 8.91 11.38 -7.66
N ASP A 104 9.16 10.19 -7.14
CA ASP A 104 10.42 9.48 -7.32
C ASP A 104 10.43 8.71 -8.65
N PHE A 105 11.60 8.68 -9.31
CA PHE A 105 11.79 7.98 -10.57
C PHE A 105 12.45 6.63 -10.37
N ASP A 106 12.13 5.72 -11.28
CA ASP A 106 12.92 4.53 -11.53
C ASP A 106 14.24 4.95 -12.21
N ASP A 107 15.34 4.82 -11.47
CA ASP A 107 16.67 5.28 -11.94
C ASP A 107 17.13 4.58 -13.22
N GLU A 108 16.80 3.30 -13.43
CA GLU A 108 17.19 2.54 -14.62
C GLU A 108 16.40 3.00 -15.85
N LYS A 109 15.09 3.19 -15.72
CA LYS A 109 14.24 3.69 -16.79
C LYS A 109 14.59 5.12 -17.16
N PHE A 110 14.82 5.97 -16.15
CA PHE A 110 15.28 7.34 -16.39
C PHE A 110 16.68 7.37 -17.04
N ALA A 111 17.61 6.52 -16.60
CA ALA A 111 18.91 6.41 -17.24
C ALA A 111 18.81 5.97 -18.70
N SER A 112 17.89 5.06 -19.03
CA SER A 112 17.61 4.65 -20.40
C SER A 112 17.12 5.82 -21.27
N LEU A 113 16.24 6.68 -20.75
CA LEU A 113 15.82 7.90 -21.42
C LEU A 113 16.98 8.88 -21.63
N VAL A 114 17.81 9.08 -20.61
CA VAL A 114 19.01 9.93 -20.68
C VAL A 114 19.96 9.45 -21.78
N VAL A 115 20.19 8.15 -21.87
CA VAL A 115 21.03 7.55 -22.92
C VAL A 115 20.42 7.73 -24.29
N ALA A 116 19.13 7.41 -24.46
CA ALA A 116 18.42 7.53 -25.74
C ALA A 116 18.43 8.97 -26.27
N THR A 117 18.27 9.96 -25.37
CA THR A 117 18.21 11.37 -25.73
C THR A 117 19.58 12.07 -25.66
N GLY A 118 20.55 11.53 -24.95
CA GLY A 118 21.91 12.09 -24.85
C GLY A 118 22.79 11.78 -26.06
N THR A 119 22.52 10.68 -26.76
CA THR A 119 23.28 10.27 -27.94
C THR A 119 22.34 9.58 -28.94
N THR A 120 21.89 10.33 -29.95
CA THR A 120 21.01 9.80 -31.00
C THR A 120 21.84 9.40 -32.20
N TYR A 121 21.99 8.09 -32.39
CA TYR A 121 22.68 7.51 -33.54
C TYR A 121 21.78 7.44 -34.76
N VAL A 122 22.37 7.61 -35.93
CA VAL A 122 21.77 7.41 -37.24
C VAL A 122 22.61 6.44 -38.08
N GLU A 123 21.93 5.61 -38.82
CA GLU A 123 22.57 4.64 -39.76
C GLU A 123 22.59 5.17 -41.17
N GLU A 124 21.54 5.86 -41.59
CA GLU A 124 21.31 6.22 -42.97
C GLU A 124 20.64 7.59 -43.08
N ARG A 125 20.99 8.35 -44.11
CA ARG A 125 20.26 9.51 -44.58
C ARG A 125 19.34 9.10 -45.70
N MET A 126 18.04 9.07 -45.45
CA MET A 126 17.04 8.71 -46.47
C MET A 126 16.88 9.79 -47.53
N ILE A 127 16.84 11.05 -47.11
CA ILE A 127 16.69 12.20 -48.03
C ILE A 127 17.60 13.32 -47.54
N GLY A 128 18.42 13.81 -48.42
CA GLY A 128 19.32 14.94 -48.16
C GLY A 128 18.57 16.28 -47.98
N LYS A 129 19.22 17.17 -47.24
CA LYS A 129 18.72 18.54 -47.00
C LYS A 129 18.40 19.29 -48.30
N ASP A 130 19.30 19.22 -49.27
CA ASP A 130 19.20 19.94 -50.56
C ASP A 130 17.97 19.52 -51.35
N VAL A 131 17.63 18.23 -51.33
CA VAL A 131 16.47 17.68 -52.04
C VAL A 131 15.18 18.23 -51.45
N LEU A 132 15.06 18.25 -50.12
CA LEU A 132 13.86 18.71 -49.42
C LEU A 132 13.73 20.25 -49.40
N GLU A 133 14.84 20.99 -49.38
CA GLU A 133 14.84 22.44 -49.48
C GLU A 133 14.48 22.95 -50.86
N ALA A 134 14.71 22.17 -51.90
CA ALA A 134 14.29 22.50 -53.28
C ALA A 134 12.77 22.32 -53.47
N MET A 135 12.07 21.62 -52.59
CA MET A 135 10.62 21.40 -52.63
C MET A 135 9.86 22.62 -52.11
N SER A 136 8.64 22.84 -52.63
CA SER A 136 7.72 23.74 -51.95
C SER A 136 7.36 23.28 -50.53
N PRO A 137 6.87 24.15 -49.65
CA PRO A 137 6.45 23.74 -48.30
C PRO A 137 5.40 22.63 -48.32
N GLU A 138 4.45 22.65 -49.23
CA GLU A 138 3.40 21.65 -49.39
C GLU A 138 3.96 20.30 -49.85
N GLU A 139 4.87 20.30 -50.82
CA GLU A 139 5.54 19.08 -51.28
C GLU A 139 6.41 18.48 -50.22
N ARG A 140 7.10 19.31 -49.43
CA ARG A 140 7.92 18.86 -48.29
C ARG A 140 7.10 18.21 -47.19
N GLU A 141 5.97 18.80 -46.81
CA GLU A 141 5.07 18.19 -45.81
C GLU A 141 4.48 16.87 -46.34
N ALA A 142 4.13 16.78 -47.61
CA ALA A 142 3.68 15.53 -48.23
C ALA A 142 4.79 14.44 -48.28
N GLU A 143 6.05 14.84 -48.43
CA GLU A 143 7.18 13.95 -48.35
C GLU A 143 7.39 13.48 -46.91
N TYR A 144 7.36 14.39 -45.89
CA TYR A 144 7.45 14.05 -44.48
C TYR A 144 6.35 13.10 -44.04
N ALA A 145 5.14 13.25 -44.56
CA ALA A 145 4.01 12.38 -44.22
C ALA A 145 4.28 10.88 -44.54
N LYS A 146 5.10 10.58 -45.54
CA LYS A 146 5.49 9.20 -45.83
C LYS A 146 6.28 8.53 -44.71
N TYR A 147 6.98 9.34 -43.92
CA TYR A 147 7.84 8.92 -42.83
C TYR A 147 7.19 9.20 -41.43
N GLY A 148 5.96 9.74 -41.40
CA GLY A 148 5.30 10.16 -40.17
C GLY A 148 5.97 11.36 -39.49
N LEU A 149 6.64 12.22 -40.27
CA LEU A 149 7.37 13.42 -39.78
C LEU A 149 6.68 14.74 -40.10
N ASP A 150 5.48 14.69 -40.68
CA ASP A 150 4.67 15.89 -40.96
C ASP A 150 4.10 16.48 -39.68
N LYS A 151 4.03 17.82 -39.64
CA LYS A 151 3.59 18.56 -38.44
C LYS A 151 2.13 18.33 -38.04
N ALA A 152 1.30 17.95 -39.02
CA ALA A 152 -0.14 17.80 -38.81
C ALA A 152 -0.54 16.46 -38.17
N SER A 153 0.21 15.39 -38.44
CA SER A 153 -0.13 14.02 -38.03
C SER A 153 0.77 13.45 -36.95
N ASN A 154 1.94 14.02 -36.68
CA ASN A 154 2.86 13.47 -35.70
C ASN A 154 3.55 14.54 -34.82
N PRO A 155 3.06 14.79 -33.60
CA PRO A 155 3.70 15.66 -32.64
C PRO A 155 4.90 15.03 -31.93
N ASN A 156 5.30 13.81 -32.28
CA ASN A 156 6.34 13.07 -31.57
C ASN A 156 7.70 13.75 -31.73
N TYR A 157 8.26 14.17 -30.63
CA TYR A 157 9.62 14.68 -30.56
C TYR A 157 10.20 14.52 -29.17
N PHE A 158 11.51 14.54 -29.07
CA PHE A 158 12.18 14.85 -27.83
C PHE A 158 13.10 16.06 -28.01
N GLU A 159 13.38 16.72 -26.89
CA GLU A 159 14.23 17.88 -26.84
C GLU A 159 15.18 17.77 -25.66
N VAL A 160 16.47 17.96 -25.89
CA VAL A 160 17.49 18.00 -24.84
C VAL A 160 18.08 19.40 -24.79
N GLU A 161 17.99 20.01 -23.63
CA GLU A 161 18.66 21.27 -23.31
C GLU A 161 19.94 20.97 -22.54
N LYS A 162 21.08 21.28 -23.16
CA LYS A 162 22.41 21.16 -22.58
C LYS A 162 22.86 22.51 -22.04
N PHE A 163 23.61 22.52 -20.94
CA PHE A 163 24.29 23.72 -20.46
C PHE A 163 25.83 23.55 -20.52
N GLU A 164 26.51 24.64 -20.87
CA GLU A 164 27.96 24.72 -20.96
C GLU A 164 28.45 25.99 -20.27
N LYS A 165 29.64 25.92 -19.66
CA LYS A 165 30.33 27.11 -19.14
C LYS A 165 31.29 27.62 -20.19
N GLN A 166 31.00 28.78 -20.76
CA GLN A 166 31.83 29.43 -21.75
C GLN A 166 32.37 30.73 -21.18
N ARG A 167 33.57 31.18 -21.67
CA ARG A 167 34.11 32.49 -21.34
C ARG A 167 33.54 33.53 -22.35
N ASP A 168 32.97 34.58 -21.82
CA ASP A 168 32.55 35.72 -22.65
C ASP A 168 33.79 36.50 -23.20
N ALA A 169 33.52 37.51 -24.03
CA ALA A 169 34.54 38.35 -24.62
C ALA A 169 35.43 39.07 -23.58
N ASN A 170 35.01 39.16 -22.31
CA ASN A 170 35.71 39.77 -21.20
C ASN A 170 36.40 38.71 -20.32
N GLY A 171 36.38 37.44 -20.71
CA GLY A 171 37.00 36.35 -19.98
C GLY A 171 36.20 35.84 -18.76
N LYS A 172 34.98 36.37 -18.54
CA LYS A 172 34.07 35.94 -17.46
C LYS A 172 33.35 34.65 -17.86
N LEU A 173 33.31 33.69 -16.95
CA LEU A 173 32.54 32.45 -17.12
C LEU A 173 31.04 32.77 -17.11
N THR A 174 30.37 32.43 -18.20
CA THR A 174 28.93 32.49 -18.38
C THR A 174 28.38 31.10 -18.68
N THR A 175 27.13 30.85 -18.32
CA THR A 175 26.44 29.62 -18.70
C THR A 175 25.66 29.88 -19.98
N VAL A 176 25.85 29.01 -20.96
CA VAL A 176 25.13 29.02 -22.24
C VAL A 176 24.28 27.75 -22.30
N PHE A 177 23.07 27.88 -22.76
CA PHE A 177 22.15 26.75 -23.01
C PHE A 177 22.05 26.50 -24.50
N LYS A 178 22.15 25.24 -24.90
CA LYS A 178 21.89 24.78 -26.27
C LYS A 178 20.78 23.75 -26.26
N THR A 179 19.87 23.84 -27.20
CA THR A 179 18.73 22.95 -27.33
C THR A 179 18.83 22.15 -28.62
N TYR A 180 18.64 20.86 -28.50
CA TYR A 180 18.61 19.89 -29.60
C TYR A 180 17.25 19.21 -29.64
N ARG A 181 16.53 19.35 -30.74
CA ARG A 181 15.20 18.74 -30.91
C ARG A 181 15.25 17.71 -32.02
N VAL A 182 14.73 16.51 -31.73
CA VAL A 182 14.61 15.42 -32.69
C VAL A 182 13.13 15.07 -32.83
N TYR A 183 12.60 15.19 -34.03
CA TYR A 183 11.29 14.69 -34.39
C TYR A 183 11.42 13.21 -34.73
N VAL A 184 10.49 12.40 -34.24
CA VAL A 184 10.49 10.95 -34.40
C VAL A 184 9.24 10.55 -35.19
N GLY A 185 9.44 9.95 -36.32
CA GLY A 185 8.40 9.49 -37.23
C GLY A 185 8.04 8.01 -37.00
N ASN A 186 7.54 7.39 -38.07
CA ASN A 186 7.14 6.00 -38.06
C ASN A 186 8.34 5.06 -37.83
N GLU A 187 8.07 3.89 -37.32
CA GLU A 187 9.03 2.78 -37.32
C GLU A 187 9.27 2.32 -38.77
N THR A 188 10.50 1.92 -39.06
CA THR A 188 10.86 1.36 -40.39
C THR A 188 10.17 0.01 -40.62
N VAL A 189 10.00 -0.36 -41.89
CA VAL A 189 9.37 -1.64 -42.25
C VAL A 189 10.13 -2.85 -41.69
N SER A 190 11.44 -2.71 -41.49
CA SER A 190 12.28 -3.76 -40.89
C SER A 190 12.11 -3.90 -39.37
N GLY A 191 11.46 -2.93 -38.73
CA GLY A 191 11.30 -2.86 -37.26
C GLY A 191 12.55 -2.40 -36.52
N GLY A 192 12.35 -1.85 -35.33
CA GLY A 192 13.43 -1.48 -34.42
C GLY A 192 14.16 -0.18 -34.73
N HIS A 193 13.89 0.47 -35.87
CA HIS A 193 14.46 1.75 -36.27
C HIS A 193 13.35 2.74 -36.60
N TYR A 194 13.63 4.03 -36.44
CA TYR A 194 12.66 5.10 -36.62
C TYR A 194 13.17 6.16 -37.61
N TYR A 195 12.27 6.77 -38.37
CA TYR A 195 12.62 7.93 -39.17
C TYR A 195 12.76 9.16 -38.29
N LEU A 196 13.80 9.95 -38.51
CA LEU A 196 14.17 11.09 -37.67
C LEU A 196 14.34 12.35 -38.50
N ARG A 197 14.03 13.50 -37.89
CA ARG A 197 14.38 14.82 -38.39
C ARG A 197 14.97 15.64 -37.23
N PHE A 198 16.08 16.31 -37.48
CA PHE A 198 16.85 17.03 -36.46
C PHE A 198 16.67 18.55 -36.55
N ASN A 199 16.34 19.18 -35.43
CA ASN A 199 16.09 20.64 -35.35
C ASN A 199 15.22 21.13 -36.51
N ASP A 200 15.68 22.19 -37.18
CA ASP A 200 15.07 22.78 -38.38
C ASP A 200 15.67 22.21 -39.69
N SER A 201 16.53 21.19 -39.61
CA SER A 201 17.06 20.54 -40.80
C SER A 201 15.95 19.89 -41.62
N ALA A 202 16.04 20.04 -42.92
CA ALA A 202 15.08 19.42 -43.83
C ALA A 202 15.34 17.90 -44.03
N ALA A 203 16.55 17.40 -43.75
CA ALA A 203 16.94 16.03 -44.02
C ALA A 203 16.15 14.98 -43.19
N VAL A 204 15.93 13.81 -43.76
CA VAL A 204 15.33 12.64 -43.10
C VAL A 204 16.39 11.57 -42.92
N TYR A 205 16.47 11.04 -41.71
CA TYR A 205 17.43 10.03 -41.27
C TYR A 205 16.72 8.77 -40.78
N VAL A 206 17.45 7.65 -40.69
CA VAL A 206 17.03 6.44 -39.99
C VAL A 206 17.85 6.31 -38.70
N SER A 207 17.19 6.05 -37.58
CA SER A 207 17.87 5.83 -36.28
C SER A 207 18.82 4.64 -36.34
N GLY A 208 20.02 4.79 -35.77
CA GLY A 208 21.00 3.73 -35.63
C GLY A 208 20.77 2.82 -34.40
N SER A 209 19.69 3.02 -33.69
CA SER A 209 19.39 2.30 -32.45
C SER A 209 17.90 2.24 -32.16
N ALA A 210 17.44 1.09 -31.67
CA ALA A 210 16.08 0.90 -31.19
C ALA A 210 15.75 1.72 -29.91
N SER A 211 16.76 2.31 -29.26
CA SER A 211 16.56 3.10 -28.02
C SER A 211 15.63 4.30 -28.19
N VAL A 212 15.50 4.82 -29.41
CA VAL A 212 14.53 5.87 -29.73
C VAL A 212 13.09 5.44 -29.47
N GLY A 213 12.79 4.15 -29.59
CA GLY A 213 11.47 3.58 -29.25
C GLY A 213 11.07 3.82 -27.80
N THR A 214 12.03 3.89 -26.87
CA THR A 214 11.78 4.25 -25.46
C THR A 214 11.16 5.65 -25.34
N VAL A 215 11.54 6.55 -26.24
CA VAL A 215 11.02 7.94 -26.23
C VAL A 215 9.65 8.02 -26.90
N THR A 216 9.45 7.29 -27.99
CA THR A 216 8.23 7.37 -28.80
C THR A 216 7.02 6.73 -28.15
N GLY A 217 7.21 5.65 -27.39
CA GLY A 217 6.14 4.87 -26.78
C GLY A 217 5.93 5.07 -25.30
N ALA A 218 6.90 5.66 -24.57
CA ALA A 218 6.84 5.75 -23.13
C ALA A 218 5.81 6.78 -22.64
N ARG A 219 4.88 6.32 -21.81
CA ARG A 219 4.06 7.20 -20.97
C ARG A 219 4.92 7.74 -19.84
N VAL A 220 4.55 8.90 -19.30
CA VAL A 220 5.24 9.48 -18.14
C VAL A 220 5.23 8.52 -16.94
N ALA A 221 4.14 7.83 -16.70
CA ALA A 221 4.00 6.85 -15.64
C ALA A 221 5.02 5.69 -15.71
N HIS A 222 5.54 5.40 -16.91
CA HIS A 222 6.61 4.40 -17.08
C HIS A 222 7.86 4.72 -16.26
N PHE A 223 8.16 6.00 -16.06
CA PHE A 223 9.37 6.43 -15.33
C PHE A 223 9.17 6.52 -13.81
N ALA A 224 7.95 6.42 -13.31
CA ALA A 224 7.71 6.45 -11.87
C ALA A 224 8.28 5.20 -11.18
N ASN A 225 8.73 5.36 -9.93
CA ASN A 225 9.09 4.24 -9.08
C ASN A 225 7.84 3.39 -8.82
N LEU A 226 8.01 2.06 -8.79
CA LEU A 226 6.92 1.11 -8.57
C LEU A 226 6.42 1.06 -7.11
N THR A 227 7.09 1.74 -6.19
CA THR A 227 6.78 1.73 -4.77
C THR A 227 5.42 2.37 -4.49
N LEU A 228 4.53 1.62 -3.87
CA LEU A 228 3.24 2.06 -3.34
C LEU A 228 3.29 2.31 -1.85
N GLN A 229 4.17 1.58 -1.16
CA GLN A 229 4.52 1.72 0.25
C GLN A 229 5.95 1.24 0.46
N SER A 230 6.78 2.06 1.08
CA SER A 230 8.15 1.68 1.45
C SER A 230 8.17 0.77 2.68
N GLU A 231 9.33 0.18 2.95
CA GLU A 231 9.56 -0.53 4.20
C GLU A 231 9.32 0.38 5.40
N SER A 232 8.66 -0.17 6.42
CA SER A 232 8.62 0.44 7.74
C SER A 232 9.86 0.06 8.55
N VAL A 233 10.23 0.89 9.52
CA VAL A 233 11.40 0.62 10.37
C VAL A 233 11.22 -0.66 11.19
N GLY A 234 9.98 -1.07 11.48
CA GLY A 234 9.66 -2.32 12.17
C GLY A 234 10.00 -3.58 11.37
N ALA A 235 10.03 -3.51 10.04
CA ALA A 235 10.30 -4.66 9.17
C ALA A 235 11.71 -5.26 9.37
N THR A 236 12.69 -4.45 9.75
CA THR A 236 14.08 -4.89 9.93
C THR A 236 14.28 -5.87 11.09
N ASN A 237 13.32 -5.96 12.02
CA ASN A 237 13.39 -6.83 13.20
C ASN A 237 12.39 -8.01 13.13
N GLY A 238 11.76 -8.24 11.98
CA GLY A 238 10.78 -9.33 11.80
C GLY A 238 9.43 -9.09 12.51
N SER A 239 9.18 -7.87 12.96
CA SER A 239 7.95 -7.47 13.64
C SER A 239 7.29 -6.36 12.84
N TYR A 240 6.27 -6.71 12.09
CA TYR A 240 5.49 -5.76 11.28
C TYR A 240 4.37 -5.17 12.14
N LEU A 241 4.67 -4.10 12.85
CA LEU A 241 3.73 -3.49 13.79
C LEU A 241 2.98 -2.35 13.12
N MET A 242 1.85 -2.64 12.52
CA MET A 242 0.87 -1.59 12.24
C MET A 242 0.22 -1.16 13.55
N LYS A 243 0.01 0.14 13.74
CA LYS A 243 -0.70 0.67 14.90
C LYS A 243 -2.20 0.55 14.73
N ASP A 244 -2.73 1.09 13.65
CA ASP A 244 -4.14 1.06 13.29
C ASP A 244 -4.30 0.57 11.86
N VAL A 245 -5.32 -0.23 11.62
CA VAL A 245 -5.74 -0.65 10.28
C VAL A 245 -7.25 -0.50 10.20
N THR A 246 -7.75 0.10 9.13
CA THR A 246 -9.19 0.17 8.86
C THR A 246 -9.44 -0.03 7.37
N LEU A 247 -10.28 -0.99 7.05
CA LEU A 247 -10.78 -1.25 5.71
C LEU A 247 -12.24 -0.82 5.58
N TRP A 248 -12.52 0.02 4.60
CA TRP A 248 -13.87 0.37 4.19
C TRP A 248 -14.20 -0.27 2.85
N ASN A 249 -15.35 -0.92 2.79
CA ASN A 249 -15.93 -1.43 1.56
C ASN A 249 -17.02 -0.48 1.07
N ARG A 250 -16.85 0.07 -0.11
CA ARG A 250 -17.75 1.08 -0.68
C ARG A 250 -18.74 0.53 -1.70
N GLY A 251 -18.61 -0.73 -2.08
CA GLY A 251 -19.48 -1.34 -3.09
C GLY A 251 -19.48 -0.60 -4.44
N GLY A 252 -18.36 0.04 -4.80
CA GLY A 252 -18.19 0.77 -6.07
C GLY A 252 -19.00 2.06 -6.20
N LYS A 253 -19.64 2.57 -5.13
CA LYS A 253 -20.50 3.75 -5.20
C LYS A 253 -19.88 4.97 -4.54
N ASN A 254 -19.86 6.09 -5.28
CA ASN A 254 -19.52 7.41 -4.74
C ASN A 254 -20.63 7.91 -3.83
N ALA A 255 -20.44 7.86 -2.53
CA ALA A 255 -21.33 8.53 -1.60
C ALA A 255 -21.05 10.03 -1.58
N THR A 256 -22.12 10.84 -1.56
CA THR A 256 -22.06 12.29 -1.41
C THR A 256 -22.40 12.67 0.01
N VAL A 257 -21.59 13.55 0.62
CA VAL A 257 -21.78 14.02 1.99
C VAL A 257 -23.07 14.83 2.11
N ALA A 258 -23.91 14.47 3.06
CA ALA A 258 -25.10 15.21 3.48
C ALA A 258 -24.83 15.99 4.78
N ALA A 259 -25.70 16.94 5.12
CA ALA A 259 -25.51 17.80 6.29
C ALA A 259 -25.59 17.05 7.64
N GLU A 260 -26.24 15.91 7.64
CA GLU A 260 -26.43 15.03 8.81
C GLU A 260 -25.37 13.93 8.92
N ASP A 261 -24.46 13.82 7.97
CA ASP A 261 -23.44 12.78 7.98
C ASP A 261 -22.32 13.05 8.99
N THR A 262 -21.72 11.99 9.46
CA THR A 262 -20.40 11.98 10.11
C THR A 262 -19.37 11.61 9.08
N VAL A 263 -18.27 12.35 9.00
CA VAL A 263 -17.20 12.16 8.01
C VAL A 263 -15.87 11.90 8.69
N THR A 264 -15.08 11.00 8.13
CA THR A 264 -13.69 10.82 8.53
C THR A 264 -12.80 11.54 7.52
N VAL A 265 -11.90 12.39 8.02
CA VAL A 265 -11.04 13.25 7.21
C VAL A 265 -9.58 13.08 7.56
N LEU A 266 -8.74 13.35 6.56
CA LEU A 266 -7.31 13.55 6.73
C LEU A 266 -7.03 15.05 6.80
N TYR A 267 -6.44 15.51 7.91
CA TYR A 267 -6.23 16.92 8.16
C TYR A 267 -4.86 17.22 8.77
N THR A 268 -4.44 18.46 8.67
CA THR A 268 -3.28 18.99 9.40
C THR A 268 -3.53 20.41 9.85
N ARG A 269 -2.90 20.80 10.94
CA ARG A 269 -2.85 22.20 11.37
C ARG A 269 -1.72 22.91 10.65
N LEU A 270 -2.00 24.04 10.02
CA LEU A 270 -1.00 24.84 9.34
C LEU A 270 -0.33 25.84 10.30
N GLU A 271 0.99 25.90 10.26
CA GLU A 271 1.76 26.95 10.97
C GLU A 271 1.63 28.33 10.26
N GLY A 272 1.02 28.34 9.10
CA GLY A 272 0.76 29.53 8.28
C GLY A 272 -0.52 29.34 7.47
N ASN A 273 -0.74 30.17 6.47
CA ASN A 273 -1.97 30.11 5.67
C ASN A 273 -1.89 29.16 4.47
N ARG A 274 -0.78 28.45 4.28
CA ARG A 274 -0.58 27.52 3.15
C ARG A 274 0.28 26.34 3.56
N PRO A 275 0.06 25.15 2.98
CA PRO A 275 0.92 23.99 3.15
C PRO A 275 2.34 24.26 2.65
N THR A 276 3.32 23.71 3.34
CA THR A 276 4.75 23.74 2.99
C THR A 276 5.18 22.50 2.19
N GLY A 277 4.31 21.47 2.14
CA GLY A 277 4.59 20.18 1.53
C GLY A 277 5.35 19.21 2.45
N LYS A 278 5.45 19.54 3.74
CA LYS A 278 6.09 18.71 4.78
C LYS A 278 5.16 18.43 5.95
N GLU A 279 3.89 18.75 5.78
CA GLU A 279 2.91 18.57 6.84
C GLU A 279 2.70 17.09 7.15
N HIS A 280 2.62 16.79 8.43
CA HIS A 280 2.08 15.54 8.93
C HIS A 280 0.56 15.64 8.97
N TYR A 281 -0.14 14.67 8.39
CA TYR A 281 -1.59 14.63 8.35
C TYR A 281 -2.11 13.61 9.35
N GLU A 282 -3.11 14.03 10.12
CA GLU A 282 -3.80 13.23 11.14
C GLU A 282 -5.21 12.90 10.68
N ARG A 283 -5.79 11.88 11.28
CA ARG A 283 -7.18 11.48 11.06
C ARG A 283 -8.10 12.06 12.12
N ALA A 284 -9.26 12.57 11.72
CA ALA A 284 -10.33 12.93 12.63
C ALA A 284 -11.69 12.49 12.07
N THR A 285 -12.58 12.10 12.96
CA THR A 285 -13.99 11.87 12.65
C THR A 285 -14.81 13.06 13.13
N ILE A 286 -15.65 13.60 12.24
CA ILE A 286 -16.40 14.84 12.45
C ILE A 286 -17.89 14.57 12.23
N ASP A 287 -18.70 14.79 13.22
CA ASP A 287 -20.14 14.89 13.05
C ASP A 287 -20.49 16.28 12.52
N LEU A 288 -20.99 16.35 11.29
CA LEU A 288 -21.30 17.64 10.66
C LEU A 288 -22.41 18.41 11.38
N ARG A 289 -23.24 17.74 12.19
CA ARG A 289 -24.28 18.36 13.03
C ARG A 289 -23.68 19.15 14.17
N GLU A 290 -22.46 18.83 14.60
CA GLU A 290 -21.74 19.53 15.66
C GLU A 290 -20.96 20.74 15.15
N LEU A 291 -20.78 20.85 13.82
CA LEU A 291 -20.14 22.00 13.19
C LEU A 291 -21.11 23.18 13.04
N GLY A 292 -20.55 24.39 13.04
CA GLY A 292 -21.31 25.57 12.61
C GLY A 292 -21.75 25.45 11.15
N GLU A 293 -22.96 25.94 10.81
CA GLU A 293 -23.56 25.84 9.46
C GLU A 293 -22.59 26.19 8.32
N LYS A 294 -21.79 27.23 8.50
CA LYS A 294 -20.79 27.67 7.50
C LYS A 294 -19.67 26.65 7.30
N GLN A 295 -19.25 25.95 8.36
CA GLN A 295 -18.20 24.93 8.29
C GLN A 295 -18.74 23.63 7.72
N ALA A 296 -19.91 23.18 8.20
CA ALA A 296 -20.57 21.99 7.66
C ALA A 296 -20.83 22.11 6.15
N SER A 297 -21.23 23.31 5.68
CA SER A 297 -21.49 23.55 4.25
C SER A 297 -20.27 23.35 3.35
N LEU A 298 -19.04 23.37 3.87
CA LEU A 298 -17.82 23.07 3.09
C LEU A 298 -17.74 21.60 2.70
N PHE A 299 -18.32 20.72 3.48
CA PHE A 299 -18.33 19.26 3.22
C PHE A 299 -19.54 18.82 2.42
N VAL A 300 -20.68 19.45 2.60
CA VAL A 300 -21.94 19.05 1.94
C VAL A 300 -21.80 19.07 0.41
N GLY A 301 -22.20 17.98 -0.22
CA GLY A 301 -22.07 17.79 -1.66
C GLY A 301 -20.70 17.29 -2.12
N LYS A 302 -19.71 17.19 -1.22
CA LYS A 302 -18.42 16.58 -1.52
C LYS A 302 -18.54 15.05 -1.51
N LYS A 303 -17.67 14.41 -2.26
CA LYS A 303 -17.51 12.96 -2.27
C LYS A 303 -16.31 12.54 -1.43
N VAL A 304 -16.22 11.28 -1.12
CA VAL A 304 -14.99 10.70 -0.60
C VAL A 304 -13.88 10.85 -1.63
N GLY A 305 -12.74 11.42 -1.22
CA GLY A 305 -11.62 11.73 -2.10
C GLY A 305 -10.88 12.99 -1.65
N ALA A 306 -9.99 13.49 -2.51
CA ALA A 306 -9.27 14.74 -2.29
C ALA A 306 -10.23 15.93 -2.33
N VAL A 307 -10.19 16.79 -1.31
CA VAL A 307 -11.12 17.92 -1.21
C VAL A 307 -10.43 19.28 -1.05
N ASP A 308 -9.20 19.30 -0.59
CA ASP A 308 -8.37 20.51 -0.45
C ASP A 308 -9.09 21.69 0.22
N LEU A 309 -9.69 21.42 1.40
CA LEU A 309 -10.45 22.41 2.17
C LEU A 309 -9.57 23.10 3.22
N TYR A 310 -9.81 24.40 3.43
CA TYR A 310 -9.14 25.18 4.45
C TYR A 310 -10.17 25.72 5.44
N MET A 311 -9.99 25.42 6.71
CA MET A 311 -10.92 25.79 7.78
C MET A 311 -10.21 26.56 8.89
N ALA A 312 -10.79 27.70 9.30
CA ALA A 312 -10.38 28.39 10.50
C ALA A 312 -11.18 27.84 11.70
N GLY A 313 -10.48 27.36 12.71
CA GLY A 313 -11.07 26.73 13.89
C GLY A 313 -11.68 25.37 13.57
N PHE A 314 -11.17 24.32 14.19
CA PHE A 314 -11.56 22.95 13.92
C PHE A 314 -11.35 22.11 15.20
N LEU A 315 -12.17 21.09 15.43
CA LEU A 315 -12.09 20.20 16.61
C LEU A 315 -12.16 20.91 17.97
N GLY A 316 -12.92 21.99 18.08
CA GLY A 316 -13.17 22.67 19.36
C GLY A 316 -12.02 23.53 19.89
N GLU A 317 -10.95 23.75 19.12
CA GLU A 317 -9.89 24.67 19.49
C GLU A 317 -10.29 26.13 19.31
N GLU A 318 -10.09 26.94 20.37
CA GLU A 318 -10.24 28.38 20.29
C GLU A 318 -9.01 29.02 19.63
N GLY A 319 -9.23 29.83 18.59
CA GLY A 319 -8.16 30.62 17.98
C GLY A 319 -8.24 30.76 16.46
N ASN A 320 -7.22 31.40 15.88
CA ASN A 320 -7.08 31.65 14.43
C ASN A 320 -6.30 30.53 13.72
N ALA A 321 -6.20 29.35 14.29
CA ALA A 321 -5.54 28.23 13.64
C ALA A 321 -6.28 27.84 12.35
N VAL A 322 -5.55 27.70 11.26
CA VAL A 322 -6.08 27.24 9.98
C VAL A 322 -5.74 25.76 9.83
N TYR A 323 -6.74 24.98 9.48
CA TYR A 323 -6.62 23.54 9.23
C TYR A 323 -6.78 23.28 7.75
N HIS A 324 -5.93 22.47 7.20
CA HIS A 324 -6.02 21.96 5.84
C HIS A 324 -6.62 20.55 5.91
N ILE A 325 -7.79 20.38 5.30
CA ILE A 325 -8.42 19.08 5.08
C ILE A 325 -8.02 18.64 3.69
N LYS A 326 -7.13 17.67 3.62
CA LYS A 326 -6.63 17.13 2.36
C LYS A 326 -7.64 16.23 1.68
N GLN A 327 -8.40 15.48 2.48
CA GLN A 327 -9.25 14.42 1.97
C GLN A 327 -10.40 14.07 2.91
N ILE A 328 -11.55 13.68 2.36
CA ILE A 328 -12.58 12.92 3.04
C ILE A 328 -12.33 11.44 2.76
N ILE A 329 -12.05 10.66 3.80
CA ILE A 329 -11.71 9.24 3.68
C ILE A 329 -12.95 8.38 3.66
N ALA A 330 -13.91 8.69 4.55
CA ALA A 330 -15.13 7.94 4.73
C ALA A 330 -16.29 8.84 5.12
N ILE A 331 -17.50 8.35 4.89
CA ILE A 331 -18.76 8.88 5.38
C ILE A 331 -19.39 7.75 6.19
N ASP A 332 -20.06 8.04 7.31
CA ASP A 332 -20.58 7.03 8.25
C ASP A 332 -21.58 6.02 7.65
N LYS A 333 -22.22 6.37 6.55
CA LYS A 333 -23.04 5.44 5.75
C LYS A 333 -22.23 4.48 4.87
N LEU A 334 -20.89 4.54 4.91
CA LEU A 334 -19.99 3.59 4.28
C LEU A 334 -19.61 2.53 5.29
N PHE A 335 -19.86 1.28 4.97
CA PHE A 335 -19.56 0.18 5.88
C PHE A 335 -18.07 0.05 6.13
N VAL A 336 -17.69 0.09 7.41
CA VAL A 336 -16.38 -0.42 7.84
C VAL A 336 -16.44 -1.93 7.70
N ASN A 337 -15.58 -2.50 6.88
CA ASN A 337 -15.47 -3.94 6.76
C ASN A 337 -14.83 -4.51 8.03
N TYR A 338 -13.69 -3.94 8.40
CA TYR A 338 -13.04 -4.23 9.68
C TYR A 338 -12.07 -3.11 10.08
N SER A 339 -11.78 -3.04 11.37
CA SER A 339 -10.67 -2.23 11.87
C SER A 339 -10.00 -2.90 13.07
N PHE A 340 -8.70 -2.69 13.22
CA PHE A 340 -7.89 -3.22 14.32
C PHE A 340 -7.05 -2.11 14.93
N VAL A 341 -6.85 -2.21 16.24
CA VAL A 341 -5.92 -1.37 16.98
C VAL A 341 -4.91 -2.27 17.67
N ASN A 342 -3.64 -1.98 17.53
CA ASN A 342 -2.59 -2.66 18.26
C ASN A 342 -2.61 -2.20 19.71
N GLU A 343 -3.04 -3.08 20.62
CA GLU A 343 -3.13 -2.85 22.07
C GLU A 343 -1.83 -3.17 22.81
N SER A 344 -0.85 -3.80 22.16
CA SER A 344 0.46 -3.98 22.79
C SER A 344 0.93 -2.59 23.23
N GLU A 345 1.32 -2.47 24.52
CA GLU A 345 1.76 -1.21 25.13
C GLU A 345 2.47 -0.36 24.08
N ARG A 346 1.85 0.73 23.72
CA ARG A 346 1.98 1.52 22.48
C ARG A 346 3.40 1.74 21.97
N ASP A 347 4.37 1.40 22.80
CA ASP A 347 5.76 1.77 22.64
C ASP A 347 6.74 0.62 22.97
N LYS A 348 6.29 -0.63 23.16
CA LYS A 348 7.19 -1.73 23.54
C LYS A 348 7.08 -2.92 22.59
N PHE A 349 8.18 -3.19 21.92
CA PHE A 349 8.34 -4.18 20.86
C PHE A 349 8.23 -5.67 21.28
N PHE A 350 8.08 -6.05 22.56
CA PHE A 350 8.58 -7.36 22.95
C PHE A 350 7.65 -8.32 23.71
N ASN A 351 6.36 -8.01 23.91
CA ASN A 351 5.48 -8.91 24.66
C ASN A 351 4.36 -9.57 23.84
N GLY A 352 4.59 -9.75 22.53
CA GLY A 352 3.55 -10.23 21.62
C GLY A 352 2.62 -9.12 21.17
N VAL A 353 2.25 -9.14 19.89
CA VAL A 353 1.32 -8.18 19.30
C VAL A 353 -0.09 -8.63 19.62
N VAL A 354 -0.85 -7.81 20.32
CA VAL A 354 -2.26 -8.05 20.61
C VAL A 354 -3.07 -6.99 19.86
N TYR A 355 -3.87 -7.43 18.90
CA TYR A 355 -4.81 -6.58 18.21
C TYR A 355 -6.19 -6.68 18.85
N SER A 356 -6.84 -5.53 19.10
CA SER A 356 -8.25 -5.45 19.40
C SER A 356 -9.05 -4.96 18.21
N PHE A 357 -10.30 -5.39 18.12
CA PHE A 357 -11.19 -4.92 17.07
C PHE A 357 -11.68 -3.51 17.34
N GLY A 358 -11.64 -2.67 16.28
CA GLY A 358 -12.43 -1.47 16.20
C GLY A 358 -13.84 -1.77 15.65
N ALA A 359 -14.41 -0.82 14.87
CA ALA A 359 -15.67 -1.08 14.18
C ALA A 359 -15.55 -2.27 13.19
N PRO A 360 -16.59 -3.09 13.00
CA PRO A 360 -17.91 -3.02 13.61
C PRO A 360 -17.99 -3.61 15.03
N PHE A 361 -16.91 -4.15 15.57
CA PHE A 361 -16.88 -4.91 16.83
C PHE A 361 -16.34 -4.12 18.03
N SER A 362 -16.23 -2.81 17.92
CA SER A 362 -15.59 -1.93 18.92
C SER A 362 -16.13 -2.01 20.36
N VAL A 363 -17.28 -2.65 20.56
CA VAL A 363 -17.93 -2.79 21.88
C VAL A 363 -17.81 -4.21 22.43
N VAL A 364 -17.19 -5.11 21.69
CA VAL A 364 -17.21 -6.54 21.99
C VAL A 364 -15.80 -7.03 22.26
N ASN A 365 -15.68 -7.88 23.26
CA ASN A 365 -14.41 -8.53 23.61
C ASN A 365 -14.12 -9.74 22.68
N TYR A 366 -14.30 -9.58 21.37
CA TYR A 366 -13.76 -10.55 20.43
C TYR A 366 -12.25 -10.44 20.39
N ILE A 367 -11.61 -11.57 20.41
CA ILE A 367 -10.15 -11.65 20.35
C ILE A 367 -9.76 -11.69 18.87
N ALA A 368 -8.89 -10.77 18.46
CA ALA A 368 -8.36 -10.79 17.13
C ALA A 368 -7.33 -11.93 16.97
N ASP A 369 -7.34 -12.57 15.80
CA ASP A 369 -6.25 -13.45 15.40
C ASP A 369 -5.06 -12.57 14.98
N SER A 370 -4.07 -12.48 15.87
CA SER A 370 -2.92 -11.60 15.65
C SER A 370 -2.08 -12.01 14.44
N ASP A 371 -2.01 -13.30 14.12
CA ASP A 371 -1.26 -13.78 12.95
C ASP A 371 -1.95 -13.32 11.66
N ALA A 372 -3.27 -13.50 11.56
CA ALA A 372 -4.06 -13.01 10.42
C ALA A 372 -4.00 -11.48 10.27
N CYS A 373 -3.98 -10.73 11.39
CA CYS A 373 -3.80 -9.29 11.36
C CYS A 373 -2.38 -8.89 10.90
N MET A 374 -1.35 -9.65 11.28
CA MET A 374 0.03 -9.42 10.83
C MET A 374 0.21 -9.69 9.33
N ASP A 375 -0.51 -10.65 8.75
CA ASP A 375 -0.47 -10.93 7.32
C ASP A 375 -0.79 -9.70 6.46
N ILE A 376 -1.67 -8.81 6.93
CA ILE A 376 -1.93 -7.51 6.27
C ILE A 376 -0.67 -6.66 6.28
N SER A 377 0.00 -6.57 7.45
CA SER A 377 1.24 -5.80 7.59
C SER A 377 2.33 -6.31 6.66
N GLU A 378 2.51 -7.63 6.62
CA GLU A 378 3.50 -8.28 5.76
C GLU A 378 3.23 -8.03 4.28
N SER A 379 1.95 -8.05 3.88
CA SER A 379 1.54 -7.77 2.49
C SER A 379 1.83 -6.33 2.06
N LEU A 380 1.92 -5.39 3.00
CA LEU A 380 2.09 -3.96 2.71
C LEU A 380 3.53 -3.46 2.89
N VAL A 381 4.41 -4.28 3.47
CA VAL A 381 5.83 -3.93 3.58
C VAL A 381 6.50 -4.03 2.22
N ASP A 382 7.22 -2.96 1.82
CA ASP A 382 7.83 -2.85 0.49
C ASP A 382 6.84 -3.14 -0.65
N PHE A 383 5.60 -2.66 -0.47
CA PHE A 383 4.51 -2.90 -1.41
C PHE A 383 4.75 -2.17 -2.72
N LYS A 384 4.83 -2.91 -3.80
CA LYS A 384 5.14 -2.42 -5.15
C LYS A 384 4.05 -2.78 -6.14
N ALA A 385 3.87 -1.89 -7.11
CA ALA A 385 3.06 -2.20 -8.29
C ALA A 385 3.84 -3.05 -9.30
N ASP A 386 3.13 -3.81 -10.11
CA ASP A 386 3.70 -4.42 -11.31
C ASP A 386 3.95 -3.34 -12.40
N GLU A 387 3.09 -2.31 -12.43
CA GLU A 387 3.16 -1.18 -13.35
C GLU A 387 2.53 0.06 -12.71
N ILE A 388 3.10 1.24 -12.91
CA ILE A 388 2.43 2.52 -12.64
C ILE A 388 1.69 2.94 -13.91
N VAL A 389 0.38 3.17 -13.76
CA VAL A 389 -0.51 3.52 -14.88
C VAL A 389 -0.85 4.99 -14.94
N GLU A 390 -0.75 5.73 -13.79
CA GLU A 390 -1.04 7.15 -13.71
C GLU A 390 -0.19 7.84 -12.63
N ILE A 391 0.08 9.13 -12.81
CA ILE A 391 0.76 10.00 -11.85
C ILE A 391 -0.15 11.18 -11.53
N GLY A 392 -0.23 11.56 -10.26
CA GLY A 392 -1.12 12.59 -9.77
C GLY A 392 -2.53 12.05 -9.54
N ILE A 393 -2.98 12.02 -8.29
CA ILE A 393 -4.29 11.47 -7.92
C ILE A 393 -5.31 12.60 -7.90
N THR A 394 -6.29 12.52 -8.79
CA THR A 394 -7.48 13.41 -8.83
C THR A 394 -8.75 12.57 -8.73
N ASP A 395 -9.89 13.22 -8.45
CA ASP A 395 -11.19 12.52 -8.40
C ASP A 395 -11.52 11.86 -9.74
N GLU A 396 -11.17 12.50 -10.88
CA GLU A 396 -11.38 11.92 -12.21
C GLU A 396 -10.54 10.65 -12.42
N ILE A 397 -9.31 10.62 -11.89
CA ILE A 397 -8.45 9.45 -11.96
C ILE A 397 -8.99 8.33 -11.06
N LEU A 398 -9.45 8.65 -9.85
CA LEU A 398 -10.08 7.69 -8.97
C LEU A 398 -11.34 7.07 -9.61
N GLU A 399 -12.17 7.88 -10.28
CA GLU A 399 -13.33 7.40 -11.03
C GLU A 399 -12.94 6.55 -12.25
N LYS A 400 -11.96 7.03 -13.04
CA LYS A 400 -11.47 6.34 -14.25
C LYS A 400 -11.03 4.90 -13.97
N TYR A 401 -10.37 4.67 -12.86
CA TYR A 401 -9.83 3.36 -12.49
C TYR A 401 -10.71 2.59 -11.49
N GLY A 402 -11.88 3.11 -11.12
CA GLY A 402 -12.81 2.46 -10.20
C GLY A 402 -12.25 2.30 -8.77
N LEU A 403 -11.42 3.24 -8.33
CA LEU A 403 -10.67 3.19 -7.07
C LEU A 403 -11.52 3.54 -5.83
N TYR A 404 -12.81 3.20 -5.87
CA TYR A 404 -13.74 3.42 -4.78
C TYR A 404 -14.33 2.12 -4.22
N ALA A 405 -13.86 0.96 -4.69
CA ALA A 405 -14.34 -0.31 -4.19
C ALA A 405 -13.91 -0.54 -2.73
N HIS A 406 -12.62 -0.35 -2.45
CA HIS A 406 -12.08 -0.47 -1.11
C HIS A 406 -11.16 0.71 -0.78
N THR A 407 -11.16 1.11 0.48
CA THR A 407 -10.17 2.06 1.04
C THR A 407 -9.53 1.42 2.24
N LEU A 408 -8.21 1.38 2.25
CA LEU A 408 -7.42 0.92 3.38
C LEU A 408 -6.67 2.10 3.99
N TYR A 409 -6.86 2.29 5.27
CA TYR A 409 -6.04 3.15 6.12
C TYR A 409 -5.16 2.27 7.00
N PHE A 410 -3.92 2.69 7.20
CA PHE A 410 -3.02 2.06 8.16
C PHE A 410 -1.96 3.04 8.64
N GLU A 411 -1.42 2.76 9.84
CA GLU A 411 -0.31 3.51 10.43
C GLU A 411 0.90 2.60 10.59
N LEU A 412 2.03 2.99 10.00
CA LEU A 412 3.30 2.27 10.09
C LEU A 412 4.30 3.01 10.97
N PRO A 413 5.11 2.30 11.78
CA PRO A 413 6.17 2.92 12.54
C PRO A 413 7.25 3.47 11.59
N MET A 414 7.68 4.72 11.83
CA MET A 414 8.67 5.42 11.04
C MET A 414 10.02 5.53 11.74
N ASP A 415 10.00 5.76 13.05
CA ASP A 415 11.21 5.98 13.84
C ASP A 415 11.23 5.07 15.06
N LEU A 416 12.37 4.47 15.31
CA LEU A 416 12.66 3.69 16.50
C LEU A 416 13.70 4.42 17.34
N ALA A 417 13.37 4.73 18.59
CA ALA A 417 14.32 5.20 19.57
C ALA A 417 14.66 4.11 20.58
N TYR A 418 15.91 4.03 20.99
CA TYR A 418 16.32 3.16 22.09
C TYR A 418 15.79 3.73 23.41
N SER A 419 15.04 2.93 24.18
CA SER A 419 14.59 3.31 25.50
C SER A 419 15.68 3.02 26.55
N ASP A 420 16.23 4.05 27.14
CA ASP A 420 17.19 3.93 28.26
C ASP A 420 16.50 3.55 29.61
N VAL A 421 15.18 3.40 29.60
CA VAL A 421 14.39 3.35 30.83
C VAL A 421 14.36 1.98 31.51
N SER A 422 14.56 0.90 30.78
CA SER A 422 14.39 -0.47 31.34
C SER A 422 15.70 -1.19 31.69
N GLY A 423 16.84 -0.73 31.20
CA GLY A 423 18.14 -1.38 31.40
C GLY A 423 18.25 -2.77 30.75
N LYS A 424 17.30 -3.12 29.89
CA LYS A 424 17.35 -4.30 29.01
C LYS A 424 17.87 -3.88 27.65
N GLU A 425 18.96 -4.50 27.22
CA GLU A 425 19.45 -4.39 25.83
C GLU A 425 18.30 -4.80 24.91
N ASN A 426 17.76 -3.85 24.13
CA ASN A 426 16.75 -4.00 23.08
C ASN A 426 15.32 -3.47 23.38
N ASP A 427 15.08 -2.63 24.35
CA ASP A 427 13.82 -1.90 24.44
C ASP A 427 13.82 -0.74 23.42
N PHE A 428 12.94 -0.80 22.43
CA PHE A 428 12.70 0.26 21.46
C PHE A 428 11.37 0.94 21.74
N VAL A 429 11.34 2.25 21.53
CA VAL A 429 10.11 3.04 21.54
C VAL A 429 9.86 3.52 20.12
N ILE A 430 8.65 3.39 19.64
CA ILE A 430 8.24 3.97 18.36
C ILE A 430 7.87 5.42 18.62
N GLU A 431 8.66 6.35 18.08
CA GLU A 431 8.44 7.78 18.29
C GLU A 431 7.40 8.34 17.33
N ASN A 432 7.37 7.85 16.09
CA ASN A 432 6.47 8.37 15.08
C ASN A 432 5.84 7.26 14.23
N TYR A 433 4.58 7.48 13.85
CA TYR A 433 3.85 6.66 12.90
C TYR A 433 3.52 7.48 11.64
N LEU A 434 3.62 6.87 10.48
CA LEU A 434 3.15 7.45 9.22
C LEU A 434 1.81 6.82 8.84
N ALA A 435 0.80 7.67 8.74
CA ALA A 435 -0.48 7.28 8.18
C ALA A 435 -0.40 7.18 6.66
N ASN A 436 -0.89 6.11 6.09
CA ASN A 436 -1.04 5.97 4.65
C ASN A 436 -2.44 5.50 4.28
N TYR A 437 -2.84 5.82 3.04
CA TYR A 437 -4.11 5.46 2.44
C TYR A 437 -3.88 4.82 1.10
N LEU A 438 -4.51 3.66 0.90
CA LEU A 438 -4.56 2.97 -0.37
C LEU A 438 -6.01 2.85 -0.81
N TYR A 439 -6.29 3.19 -2.06
CA TYR A 439 -7.58 2.96 -2.70
C TYR A 439 -7.45 1.82 -3.70
N PHE A 440 -8.39 0.90 -3.66
CA PHE A 440 -8.38 -0.25 -4.56
C PHE A 440 -9.64 -0.29 -5.41
N SER A 441 -9.47 -0.75 -6.65
CA SER A 441 -10.59 -1.12 -7.52
C SER A 441 -11.11 -2.52 -7.20
N ASP A 442 -12.26 -2.88 -7.76
CA ASP A 442 -12.66 -4.28 -7.89
C ASP A 442 -11.64 -5.06 -8.72
N VAL A 443 -11.69 -6.40 -8.60
CA VAL A 443 -10.87 -7.28 -9.43
C VAL A 443 -11.24 -7.10 -10.90
N GLN A 444 -10.24 -6.85 -11.73
CA GLN A 444 -10.41 -6.71 -13.17
C GLN A 444 -10.53 -8.09 -13.85
N SER A 445 -11.02 -8.12 -15.07
CA SER A 445 -11.20 -9.37 -15.83
C SER A 445 -9.91 -10.17 -16.09
N ASP A 446 -8.76 -9.52 -15.96
CA ASP A 446 -7.43 -10.13 -16.10
C ASP A 446 -6.81 -10.60 -14.77
N GLY A 447 -7.58 -10.57 -13.68
CA GLY A 447 -7.13 -10.98 -12.34
C GLY A 447 -6.25 -9.97 -11.62
N THR A 448 -6.24 -8.72 -12.07
CA THR A 448 -5.49 -7.63 -11.45
C THR A 448 -6.42 -6.65 -10.72
N ARG A 449 -5.83 -5.71 -9.96
CA ARG A 449 -6.50 -4.55 -9.37
C ARG A 449 -5.70 -3.30 -9.66
N TYR A 450 -6.39 -2.17 -9.74
CA TYR A 450 -5.75 -0.87 -9.63
C TYR A 450 -5.66 -0.47 -8.17
N VAL A 451 -4.58 0.20 -7.82
CA VAL A 451 -4.34 0.73 -6.47
C VAL A 451 -3.77 2.14 -6.56
N ALA A 452 -4.39 3.08 -5.85
CA ALA A 452 -3.85 4.43 -5.70
C ALA A 452 -3.20 4.56 -4.33
N SER A 453 -1.94 4.99 -4.30
CA SER A 453 -1.22 5.33 -3.06
C SER A 453 -1.14 6.84 -2.92
N LEU A 454 -1.83 7.37 -1.93
CA LEU A 454 -1.84 8.82 -1.68
C LEU A 454 -0.49 9.35 -1.19
N GLY A 455 0.25 8.54 -0.47
CA GLY A 455 1.59 8.91 0.00
C GLY A 455 2.59 9.10 -1.13
N TYR A 456 2.39 8.40 -2.25
CA TYR A 456 3.27 8.42 -3.43
C TYR A 456 2.65 9.12 -4.64
N ASP A 457 1.38 9.52 -4.57
CA ASP A 457 0.64 10.23 -5.61
C ASP A 457 0.64 9.51 -6.98
N VAL A 458 0.51 8.19 -6.95
CA VAL A 458 0.52 7.33 -8.14
C VAL A 458 -0.60 6.30 -8.11
N VAL A 459 -1.03 5.87 -9.30
CA VAL A 459 -1.90 4.71 -9.47
C VAL A 459 -1.10 3.58 -10.08
N GLY A 460 -1.04 2.47 -9.37
CA GLY A 460 -0.41 1.23 -9.80
C GLY A 460 -1.41 0.17 -10.22
N LYS A 461 -0.91 -0.85 -10.91
CA LYS A 461 -1.60 -2.09 -11.23
C LYS A 461 -0.88 -3.23 -10.52
N ILE A 462 -1.63 -4.10 -9.83
CA ILE A 462 -1.13 -5.23 -9.04
C ILE A 462 -1.92 -6.49 -9.36
N LYS A 463 -1.38 -7.64 -9.03
CA LYS A 463 -2.16 -8.88 -8.99
C LYS A 463 -3.16 -8.84 -7.85
N ALA A 464 -4.38 -9.35 -8.07
CA ALA A 464 -5.42 -9.33 -7.04
C ALA A 464 -5.05 -10.15 -5.80
N ASP A 465 -4.30 -11.25 -5.98
CA ASP A 465 -3.84 -12.13 -4.90
C ASP A 465 -2.79 -11.51 -3.97
N ALA A 466 -2.14 -10.42 -4.38
CA ALA A 466 -1.22 -9.67 -3.53
C ALA A 466 -1.92 -8.97 -2.35
N VAL A 467 -3.24 -8.82 -2.38
CA VAL A 467 -4.05 -8.11 -1.39
C VAL A 467 -5.33 -8.90 -1.05
N ASN A 468 -5.18 -10.19 -0.81
CA ASN A 468 -6.28 -11.11 -0.49
C ASN A 468 -7.14 -10.65 0.70
N PHE A 469 -6.54 -9.94 1.64
CA PHE A 469 -7.23 -9.40 2.82
C PHE A 469 -8.38 -8.43 2.47
N LEU A 470 -8.46 -7.91 1.25
CA LEU A 470 -9.58 -7.08 0.81
C LEU A 470 -10.88 -7.86 0.62
N ASP A 471 -10.78 -9.15 0.32
CA ASP A 471 -11.90 -10.00 -0.10
C ASP A 471 -12.31 -11.02 0.98
N VAL A 472 -11.59 -11.09 2.10
CA VAL A 472 -11.91 -12.05 3.16
C VAL A 472 -13.01 -11.52 4.08
N ASP A 473 -13.79 -12.45 4.61
CA ASP A 473 -14.77 -12.16 5.66
C ASP A 473 -14.05 -11.76 6.95
N ILE A 474 -14.66 -10.89 7.76
CA ILE A 474 -14.12 -10.46 9.04
C ILE A 474 -13.84 -11.64 9.98
N PHE A 475 -14.56 -12.73 9.83
CA PHE A 475 -14.32 -13.97 10.59
C PHE A 475 -12.89 -14.49 10.44
N HIS A 476 -12.23 -14.22 9.30
CA HIS A 476 -10.83 -14.58 9.08
C HIS A 476 -9.88 -13.99 10.13
N PHE A 477 -10.22 -12.82 10.66
CA PHE A 477 -9.42 -12.09 11.63
C PHE A 477 -9.84 -12.33 13.09
N VAL A 478 -10.89 -13.12 13.31
CA VAL A 478 -11.37 -13.45 14.67
C VAL A 478 -10.67 -14.71 15.15
N ASN A 479 -10.07 -14.65 16.34
CA ASN A 479 -9.61 -15.85 16.98
C ASN A 479 -10.80 -16.81 17.12
N PRO A 480 -10.71 -18.03 16.60
CA PRO A 480 -11.85 -18.94 16.57
C PRO A 480 -12.36 -19.34 17.96
N PHE A 481 -11.55 -19.25 19.00
CA PHE A 481 -11.95 -19.63 20.35
C PHE A 481 -12.86 -18.56 20.97
N ILE A 482 -14.02 -18.99 21.44
CA ILE A 482 -15.01 -18.11 22.08
C ILE A 482 -14.50 -17.59 23.42
N TYR A 483 -13.74 -18.41 24.13
CA TYR A 483 -13.26 -18.14 25.47
C TYR A 483 -11.83 -18.67 25.63
N ILE A 484 -10.88 -17.79 26.01
CA ILE A 484 -9.45 -18.14 26.15
C ILE A 484 -8.82 -17.56 27.42
N VAL A 485 -9.60 -17.41 28.50
CA VAL A 485 -9.06 -16.92 29.78
C VAL A 485 -8.39 -18.04 30.54
N ASP A 486 -7.17 -17.79 31.08
CA ASP A 486 -6.49 -18.74 31.94
C ASP A 486 -7.27 -18.93 33.25
N ILE A 487 -7.37 -20.16 33.73
CA ILE A 487 -8.04 -20.48 34.98
C ILE A 487 -7.42 -19.72 36.16
N ASP A 488 -6.14 -19.41 36.09
CA ASP A 488 -5.39 -18.69 37.11
C ASP A 488 -5.85 -17.24 37.24
N ASP A 489 -6.47 -16.66 36.22
CA ASP A 489 -7.04 -15.31 36.21
C ASP A 489 -8.53 -15.29 36.64
N VAL A 490 -9.18 -16.45 36.73
CA VAL A 490 -10.62 -16.54 37.00
C VAL A 490 -10.90 -16.64 38.48
N LYS A 491 -11.72 -15.73 39.02
CA LYS A 491 -12.23 -15.77 40.39
C LYS A 491 -13.45 -16.68 40.54
N SER A 492 -14.37 -16.62 39.58
CA SER A 492 -15.53 -17.49 39.55
C SER A 492 -16.08 -17.62 38.13
N ILE A 493 -16.70 -18.79 37.85
CA ILE A 493 -17.41 -19.02 36.59
C ILE A 493 -18.80 -19.59 36.92
N ALA A 494 -19.80 -19.08 36.23
CA ALA A 494 -21.19 -19.56 36.34
C ALA A 494 -21.72 -19.99 34.96
N PHE A 495 -22.44 -21.10 34.94
CA PHE A 495 -23.14 -21.63 33.79
C PHE A 495 -24.62 -21.71 34.10
N ASP A 496 -25.43 -20.98 33.37
CA ASP A 496 -26.89 -20.92 33.47
C ASP A 496 -27.52 -21.54 32.24
N PHE A 497 -27.95 -22.79 32.34
CA PHE A 497 -28.52 -23.54 31.23
C PHE A 497 -30.04 -23.36 31.17
N GLY A 498 -30.59 -23.09 29.99
CA GLY A 498 -32.02 -22.86 29.74
C GLY A 498 -32.62 -23.83 28.69
N TYR A 499 -32.17 -25.08 28.63
CA TYR A 499 -32.84 -26.11 27.83
C TYR A 499 -34.16 -26.52 28.46
N ALA A 500 -35.16 -26.89 27.65
CA ALA A 500 -36.46 -27.31 28.15
C ALA A 500 -36.42 -28.53 29.10
N ASP A 501 -35.44 -29.38 28.93
CA ASP A 501 -35.19 -30.60 29.72
C ASP A 501 -34.01 -30.45 30.69
N PHE A 502 -33.35 -29.29 30.68
CA PHE A 502 -32.17 -29.03 31.51
C PHE A 502 -32.07 -27.53 31.84
N ASP A 503 -32.82 -27.12 32.87
CA ASP A 503 -32.88 -25.75 33.38
C ASP A 503 -32.17 -25.71 34.75
N LYS A 504 -30.86 -25.42 34.74
CA LYS A 504 -30.00 -25.48 35.92
C LYS A 504 -28.90 -24.44 35.87
N THR A 505 -28.59 -23.86 37.02
CA THR A 505 -27.47 -22.90 37.18
C THR A 505 -26.37 -23.56 38.04
N PHE A 506 -25.15 -23.51 37.56
CA PHE A 506 -23.97 -23.98 38.28
C PHE A 506 -22.99 -22.82 38.47
N THR A 507 -22.48 -22.64 39.69
CA THR A 507 -21.50 -21.61 40.00
C THR A 507 -20.28 -22.20 40.70
N PHE A 508 -19.11 -21.92 40.19
CA PHE A 508 -17.84 -22.38 40.72
C PHE A 508 -16.99 -21.20 41.16
N ASP A 509 -16.49 -21.25 42.41
CA ASP A 509 -15.53 -20.31 42.97
C ASP A 509 -14.14 -20.91 42.88
N ILE A 510 -13.16 -20.20 42.31
CA ILE A 510 -11.78 -20.65 42.19
C ILE A 510 -10.95 -19.93 43.24
N ALA A 511 -10.35 -20.71 44.14
CA ALA A 511 -9.42 -20.21 45.14
C ALA A 511 -7.99 -20.30 44.61
N HIS A 512 -7.21 -19.28 44.90
CA HIS A 512 -5.85 -19.14 44.40
C HIS A 512 -4.86 -19.09 45.55
N LYS A 513 -3.67 -19.62 45.32
CA LYS A 513 -2.46 -19.38 46.12
C LYS A 513 -1.46 -18.58 45.28
N LYS A 514 -0.51 -17.97 45.96
CA LYS A 514 0.65 -17.38 45.28
C LYS A 514 1.77 -18.38 45.21
N ASP A 515 2.37 -18.49 44.05
CA ASP A 515 3.60 -19.27 43.88
C ASP A 515 4.81 -18.52 44.49
N LYS A 516 6.00 -19.09 44.32
CA LYS A 516 7.27 -18.51 44.82
C LYS A 516 7.63 -17.18 44.15
N ASP A 517 7.10 -16.90 42.97
CA ASP A 517 7.34 -15.69 42.18
C ASP A 517 6.23 -14.64 42.39
N GLY A 518 5.22 -14.99 43.24
CA GLY A 518 4.11 -14.11 43.60
C GLY A 518 2.94 -14.13 42.62
N VAL A 519 2.98 -15.02 41.61
CA VAL A 519 1.92 -15.23 40.62
C VAL A 519 0.77 -16.02 41.25
N TYR A 520 -0.46 -15.63 40.95
CA TYR A 520 -1.62 -16.42 41.36
C TYR A 520 -1.75 -17.67 40.53
N ILE A 521 -1.97 -18.80 41.21
CA ILE A 521 -2.27 -20.10 40.59
C ILE A 521 -3.53 -20.66 41.22
N ALA A 522 -4.41 -21.25 40.44
CA ALA A 522 -5.60 -21.94 40.91
C ALA A 522 -5.19 -23.12 41.85
N ASP A 523 -5.78 -23.15 43.01
CA ASP A 523 -5.41 -24.12 44.05
C ASP A 523 -6.58 -25.01 44.47
N ALA A 524 -7.80 -24.50 44.44
CA ALA A 524 -8.99 -25.25 44.78
C ALA A 524 -10.23 -24.68 44.11
N VAL A 525 -11.19 -25.53 43.78
CA VAL A 525 -12.45 -25.15 43.17
C VAL A 525 -13.60 -25.59 44.09
N TYR A 526 -14.53 -24.68 44.28
CA TYR A 526 -15.70 -24.90 45.13
C TYR A 526 -16.98 -24.72 44.33
N TYR A 527 -17.84 -25.71 44.33
CA TYR A 527 -19.21 -25.57 43.84
C TYR A 527 -20.08 -24.81 44.85
N ARG A 528 -20.84 -23.85 44.42
CA ARG A 528 -21.67 -22.99 45.23
C ARG A 528 -23.13 -23.47 45.18
N GLU A 529 -23.48 -24.43 46.05
CA GLU A 529 -24.85 -24.88 46.27
C GLU A 529 -25.09 -25.08 47.76
N GLY A 530 -25.78 -24.14 48.40
CA GLY A 530 -25.95 -24.17 49.86
C GLY A 530 -24.59 -24.05 50.60
N ASP A 531 -24.10 -25.18 51.11
CA ASP A 531 -22.76 -25.25 51.67
C ASP A 531 -21.72 -25.44 50.54
N ARG A 532 -20.62 -24.64 50.63
CA ARG A 532 -19.52 -24.68 49.67
C ARG A 532 -18.91 -26.11 49.61
N ARG A 533 -19.03 -26.78 48.48
CA ARG A 533 -18.48 -28.12 48.26
C ARG A 533 -17.16 -28.04 47.51
N LEU A 534 -16.09 -28.58 48.06
CA LEU A 534 -14.79 -28.73 47.41
C LEU A 534 -14.90 -29.79 46.30
N LEU A 535 -14.41 -29.44 45.13
CA LEU A 535 -14.32 -30.35 43.99
C LEU A 535 -12.88 -30.76 43.71
N ASP A 536 -12.73 -31.82 42.96
CA ASP A 536 -11.45 -32.21 42.41
C ASP A 536 -11.04 -31.24 41.32
N ILE A 537 -9.87 -30.61 41.48
CA ILE A 537 -9.41 -29.55 40.58
C ILE A 537 -8.99 -30.11 39.21
N GLU A 538 -8.51 -31.34 39.15
CA GLU A 538 -8.11 -31.98 37.88
C GLU A 538 -9.36 -32.26 37.03
N ASN A 539 -10.41 -32.84 37.63
CA ASN A 539 -11.69 -33.05 36.97
C ASN A 539 -12.39 -31.75 36.59
N PHE A 540 -12.29 -30.69 37.40
CA PHE A 540 -12.80 -29.37 37.03
C PHE A 540 -12.03 -28.76 35.85
N SER A 541 -10.73 -28.97 35.78
CA SER A 541 -9.91 -28.47 34.66
C SER A 541 -10.35 -29.08 33.33
N GLU A 542 -10.87 -30.29 33.32
CA GLU A 542 -11.45 -30.89 32.10
C GLU A 542 -12.74 -30.18 31.67
N VAL A 543 -13.65 -29.91 32.62
CA VAL A 543 -14.87 -29.10 32.35
C VAL A 543 -14.51 -27.71 31.90
N TYR A 544 -13.49 -27.09 32.50
CA TYR A 544 -13.01 -25.78 32.08
C TYR A 544 -12.43 -25.82 30.67
N SER A 545 -11.71 -26.89 30.33
CA SER A 545 -11.19 -27.09 28.98
C SER A 545 -12.32 -27.24 27.95
N ASP A 546 -13.47 -27.82 28.27
CA ASP A 546 -14.63 -27.85 27.38
C ASP A 546 -15.15 -26.45 27.02
N ALA A 547 -15.07 -25.50 27.96
CA ALA A 547 -15.40 -24.10 27.67
C ALA A 547 -14.35 -23.45 26.77
N LEU A 548 -13.05 -23.76 26.99
CA LEU A 548 -11.94 -23.20 26.21
C LEU A 548 -11.93 -23.68 24.75
N ILE A 549 -12.35 -24.94 24.48
CA ILE A 549 -12.34 -25.50 23.12
C ILE A 549 -13.52 -25.07 22.25
N MET A 550 -14.51 -24.36 22.81
CA MET A 550 -15.61 -23.85 22.01
C MET A 550 -15.10 -22.85 20.97
N GLN A 551 -15.47 -23.07 19.72
CA GLN A 551 -15.01 -22.24 18.61
C GLN A 551 -16.17 -21.67 17.82
N TYR A 552 -15.97 -20.46 17.34
CA TYR A 552 -16.79 -19.90 16.26
C TYR A 552 -16.55 -20.70 14.97
N LEU A 553 -17.58 -20.84 14.16
CA LEU A 553 -17.52 -21.55 12.88
C LEU A 553 -17.71 -20.61 11.68
N GLY A 554 -18.17 -19.41 11.91
CA GLY A 554 -18.39 -18.41 10.88
C GLY A 554 -19.30 -17.29 11.35
N THR A 555 -19.41 -16.27 10.52
CA THR A 555 -20.36 -15.19 10.65
C THR A 555 -21.76 -15.71 10.38
N TYR A 556 -22.72 -15.11 11.10
CA TYR A 556 -24.13 -15.40 10.87
C TYR A 556 -24.77 -14.21 10.21
N GLU A 557 -25.32 -14.42 9.03
CA GLU A 557 -26.11 -13.44 8.29
C GLU A 557 -27.39 -14.10 7.79
N GLU A 558 -28.54 -13.55 8.17
CA GLU A 558 -29.83 -13.89 7.57
C GLU A 558 -30.37 -12.66 6.83
N ALA A 559 -30.65 -12.84 5.53
CA ALA A 559 -31.07 -11.74 4.68
C ALA A 559 -32.30 -11.02 5.24
N GLY A 560 -32.14 -9.73 5.55
CA GLY A 560 -33.21 -8.85 6.01
C GLY A 560 -33.51 -8.89 7.50
N ARG A 561 -32.67 -9.54 8.32
CA ARG A 561 -32.80 -9.54 9.78
C ARG A 561 -31.52 -9.08 10.44
N THR A 562 -31.66 -8.25 11.45
CA THR A 562 -30.53 -7.88 12.31
C THR A 562 -30.24 -8.99 13.32
N PRO A 563 -29.01 -9.09 13.87
CA PRO A 563 -28.69 -10.03 14.94
C PRO A 563 -29.66 -9.94 16.13
N ASP A 564 -30.06 -8.75 16.55
CA ASP A 564 -30.99 -8.53 17.68
C ASP A 564 -32.38 -9.08 17.39
N GLU A 565 -32.89 -8.96 16.17
CA GLU A 565 -34.17 -9.54 15.74
C GLU A 565 -34.15 -11.06 15.75
N LEU A 566 -32.97 -11.66 15.43
CA LEU A 566 -32.78 -13.10 15.49
C LEU A 566 -32.76 -13.62 16.93
N VAL A 567 -32.03 -12.93 17.82
CA VAL A 567 -31.98 -13.30 19.24
C VAL A 567 -33.36 -13.27 19.89
N ALA A 568 -34.19 -12.31 19.51
CA ALA A 568 -35.56 -12.19 20.06
C ALA A 568 -36.44 -13.44 19.77
N ASP A 569 -36.16 -14.14 18.67
CA ASP A 569 -36.87 -15.37 18.27
C ASP A 569 -36.22 -16.67 18.75
N CYS A 570 -34.99 -16.61 19.29
CA CYS A 570 -34.25 -17.78 19.73
C CYS A 570 -34.32 -17.98 21.25
N THR A 571 -34.40 -19.26 21.68
CA THR A 571 -34.33 -19.60 23.10
C THR A 571 -32.87 -19.52 23.57
N LYS A 572 -32.62 -18.79 24.65
CA LYS A 572 -31.30 -18.77 25.30
C LYS A 572 -31.07 -20.10 25.98
N VAL A 573 -30.03 -20.82 25.59
CA VAL A 573 -29.73 -22.18 26.05
C VAL A 573 -28.57 -22.26 27.04
N LEU A 574 -27.71 -21.23 27.04
CA LEU A 574 -26.64 -21.09 28.02
C LEU A 574 -26.27 -19.62 28.20
N THR A 575 -26.08 -19.22 29.46
CA THR A 575 -25.30 -18.04 29.79
C THR A 575 -24.07 -18.48 30.57
N MET A 576 -22.88 -18.14 30.09
CA MET A 576 -21.63 -18.34 30.81
C MET A 576 -21.16 -16.98 31.32
N THR A 577 -21.01 -16.85 32.63
CA THR A 577 -20.53 -15.62 33.27
C THR A 577 -19.20 -15.87 33.96
N VAL A 578 -18.17 -15.17 33.55
CA VAL A 578 -16.81 -15.29 34.08
C VAL A 578 -16.47 -14.02 34.84
N THR A 579 -16.05 -14.15 36.10
CA THR A 579 -15.55 -13.04 36.91
C THR A 579 -14.06 -13.22 37.14
N LEU A 580 -13.27 -12.23 36.77
CA LEU A 580 -11.81 -12.24 36.91
C LEU A 580 -11.36 -11.82 38.31
N GLN A 581 -10.08 -12.06 38.62
CA GLN A 581 -9.46 -11.69 39.89
C GLN A 581 -9.50 -10.16 40.15
N ASP A 582 -9.43 -9.36 39.10
CA ASP A 582 -9.51 -7.90 39.15
C ASP A 582 -10.96 -7.37 39.31
N GLY A 583 -11.95 -8.25 39.32
CA GLY A 583 -13.36 -7.93 39.49
C GLY A 583 -14.12 -7.64 38.20
N ARG A 584 -13.48 -7.64 37.05
CA ARG A 584 -14.18 -7.57 35.77
C ARG A 584 -15.03 -8.82 35.56
N SER A 585 -16.19 -8.67 34.93
CA SER A 585 -17.06 -9.78 34.58
C SER A 585 -17.38 -9.78 33.09
N MET A 586 -17.36 -10.96 32.48
CA MET A 586 -17.68 -11.15 31.06
C MET A 586 -18.85 -12.11 30.96
N GLU A 587 -19.81 -11.82 30.08
CA GLU A 587 -20.98 -12.65 29.81
C GLU A 587 -20.94 -13.15 28.37
N TYR A 588 -21.12 -14.47 28.22
CA TYR A 588 -21.25 -15.18 26.94
C TYR A 588 -22.64 -15.81 26.90
N GLY A 589 -23.45 -15.43 25.93
CA GLY A 589 -24.80 -15.96 25.71
C GLY A 589 -24.85 -16.87 24.50
N PHE A 590 -25.60 -17.96 24.60
CA PHE A 590 -25.79 -18.91 23.51
C PHE A 590 -27.29 -19.12 23.28
N TYR A 591 -27.71 -19.01 22.03
CA TYR A 591 -29.13 -19.03 21.62
C TYR A 591 -29.38 -20.13 20.61
N ALA A 592 -30.34 -21.01 20.88
CA ALA A 592 -30.68 -22.11 19.99
C ALA A 592 -31.20 -21.59 18.66
N TYR A 593 -30.47 -21.87 17.60
CA TYR A 593 -30.85 -21.51 16.23
C TYR A 593 -31.38 -22.71 15.45
N SER A 594 -30.74 -23.85 15.62
CA SER A 594 -31.15 -25.12 15.01
C SER A 594 -30.73 -26.30 15.92
N GLU A 595 -31.04 -27.51 15.51
CA GLU A 595 -30.59 -28.71 16.23
C GLU A 595 -29.05 -28.81 16.30
N ARG A 596 -28.37 -28.23 15.30
CA ARG A 596 -26.90 -28.34 15.16
C ARG A 596 -26.16 -27.10 15.63
N TYR A 597 -26.74 -25.90 15.49
CA TYR A 597 -26.05 -24.63 15.70
C TYR A 597 -26.73 -23.78 16.77
N VAL A 598 -25.91 -23.06 17.50
CA VAL A 598 -26.31 -21.99 18.41
C VAL A 598 -25.63 -20.70 17.99
N LEU A 599 -26.33 -19.59 18.12
CA LEU A 599 -25.77 -18.27 17.93
C LEU A 599 -25.04 -17.89 19.21
N SER A 600 -23.86 -17.28 19.08
CA SER A 600 -23.03 -16.87 20.22
C SER A 600 -23.04 -15.36 20.38
N SER A 601 -23.32 -14.89 21.61
CA SER A 601 -23.29 -13.48 21.99
C SER A 601 -22.16 -13.26 23.00
N VAL A 602 -21.37 -12.23 22.80
CA VAL A 602 -20.36 -11.76 23.75
C VAL A 602 -20.70 -10.31 24.12
N GLY A 603 -20.81 -10.02 25.43
CA GLY A 603 -21.19 -8.70 25.88
C GLY A 603 -22.53 -8.18 25.33
N GLY A 604 -23.44 -9.09 24.97
CA GLY A 604 -24.76 -8.77 24.41
C GLY A 604 -24.79 -8.56 22.89
N GLN A 605 -23.66 -8.63 22.20
CA GLN A 605 -23.60 -8.53 20.74
C GLN A 605 -23.40 -9.92 20.11
N MET A 606 -24.05 -10.17 18.96
CA MET A 606 -24.06 -11.44 18.29
C MET A 606 -23.68 -11.31 16.82
N HIS A 607 -22.64 -12.05 16.43
CA HIS A 607 -22.12 -12.03 15.06
C HIS A 607 -21.79 -13.43 14.52
N PHE A 608 -21.62 -14.41 15.41
CA PHE A 608 -21.07 -15.73 15.06
C PHE A 608 -21.94 -16.86 15.58
N TYR A 609 -21.71 -18.04 15.05
CA TYR A 609 -22.37 -19.28 15.51
C TYR A 609 -21.35 -20.36 15.89
N THR A 610 -21.78 -21.28 16.73
CA THR A 610 -21.01 -22.46 17.14
C THR A 610 -21.89 -23.72 17.17
N LEU A 611 -21.32 -24.87 17.55
CA LEU A 611 -22.05 -26.13 17.58
C LEU A 611 -22.84 -26.32 18.89
N ALA A 612 -24.12 -26.61 18.77
CA ALA A 612 -24.99 -26.94 19.91
C ALA A 612 -24.47 -28.15 20.75
N ARG A 613 -23.74 -29.07 20.10
CA ARG A 613 -23.16 -30.22 20.79
C ARG A 613 -22.14 -29.84 21.88
N HIS A 614 -21.41 -28.74 21.71
CA HIS A 614 -20.45 -28.26 22.71
C HIS A 614 -21.16 -27.83 24.00
N ILE A 615 -22.29 -27.17 23.88
CA ILE A 615 -23.10 -26.76 25.03
C ILE A 615 -23.68 -27.98 25.76
N LYS A 616 -24.16 -28.97 25.01
CA LYS A 616 -24.71 -30.20 25.58
C LYS A 616 -23.62 -31.04 26.27
N LYS A 617 -22.44 -31.13 25.70
CA LYS A 617 -21.30 -31.81 26.32
C LYS A 617 -20.89 -31.12 27.61
N LEU A 618 -20.71 -29.81 27.61
CA LEU A 618 -20.38 -29.04 28.80
C LEU A 618 -21.41 -29.27 29.93
N ALA A 619 -22.70 -29.26 29.61
CA ALA A 619 -23.74 -29.57 30.59
C ALA A 619 -23.58 -30.99 31.20
N SER A 620 -23.37 -31.99 30.35
CA SER A 620 -23.16 -33.40 30.78
C SER A 620 -21.92 -33.56 31.65
N ASP A 621 -20.81 -32.91 31.30
CA ASP A 621 -19.56 -33.05 32.03
C ASP A 621 -19.57 -32.31 33.37
N ILE A 622 -20.32 -31.20 33.47
CA ILE A 622 -20.61 -30.56 34.76
C ILE A 622 -21.40 -31.51 35.68
N GLU A 623 -22.44 -32.21 35.18
CA GLU A 623 -23.20 -33.19 35.99
C GLU A 623 -22.28 -34.31 36.47
N LYS A 624 -21.47 -34.92 35.60
CA LYS A 624 -20.50 -35.95 35.99
C LYS A 624 -19.53 -35.45 37.08
N LEU A 625 -18.96 -34.27 36.90
CA LEU A 625 -18.10 -33.66 37.92
C LEU A 625 -18.79 -33.55 39.28
N LEU A 626 -20.06 -33.15 39.30
CA LEU A 626 -20.83 -33.02 40.53
C LEU A 626 -21.22 -34.36 41.13
N ASP A 627 -21.39 -35.39 40.32
CA ASP A 627 -21.61 -36.76 40.79
C ASP A 627 -20.32 -37.45 41.23
N GLY A 628 -19.17 -36.81 41.07
CA GLY A 628 -17.84 -37.34 41.41
C GLY A 628 -17.28 -38.31 40.37
N GLU A 629 -17.85 -38.27 39.17
CA GLU A 629 -17.36 -38.98 38.01
C GLU A 629 -16.34 -38.14 37.22
N THR A 630 -15.49 -38.82 36.46
CA THR A 630 -14.53 -38.13 35.59
C THR A 630 -15.23 -37.67 34.31
N PRO A 631 -15.11 -36.36 33.90
CA PRO A 631 -15.63 -35.87 32.62
C PRO A 631 -15.03 -36.60 31.42
N ASP A 632 -15.76 -36.61 30.29
CA ASP A 632 -15.29 -37.34 29.10
C ASP A 632 -14.18 -36.59 28.36
N HIS A 633 -13.06 -37.23 28.14
CA HIS A 633 -11.94 -36.71 27.35
C HIS A 633 -12.14 -36.82 25.82
N GLU A 634 -13.36 -36.70 25.32
CA GLU A 634 -13.51 -36.72 23.86
C GLU A 634 -12.80 -35.51 23.22
N LYS A 635 -11.74 -35.81 22.48
CA LYS A 635 -11.10 -34.82 21.61
C LYS A 635 -12.03 -34.52 20.43
N PHE A 636 -12.55 -33.33 20.39
CA PHE A 636 -13.25 -32.81 19.21
C PHE A 636 -12.22 -32.39 18.16
N TYR A 637 -12.04 -33.18 17.13
CA TYR A 637 -11.31 -32.84 15.91
C TYR A 637 -12.34 -32.63 14.76
#